data_f91609e0de519525f9041b12060d3086
#
_entry.id   f91609e0de519525f9041b12060d3086
#
_cell.length_a   1.000
_cell.length_b   1.000
_cell.length_c   1.000
_cell.angle_alpha   90.00
_cell.angle_beta   90.00
_cell.angle_gamma   90.00
#
_symmetry.space_group_name_H-M   'P 1'
#
loop_
_entity.id
_entity.type
_entity.pdbx_description
1 polymer ?
#
loop_
_entity_poly.entity_id
_entity_poly.type
_entity_poly.pdbx_seq_one_letter_code
_entity_poly.pdbx_strand_id
1 'polypeptide(L)'
;LKKLQFNFPHQPTSEQANFFLDLDDFISTLGNKNIFILKGYAGTGKTTLISSLVKSLPSIGKRSVLLAPTGRAAKVLSKYSNKKASTIHKKIYWIKTNKSGNTFITLKENNHTNTIFLVDEASMIPEDTDNSLGNRSLLKDLIDFVYDGMDCKLILIGDTAQLPPCLLYTSPSPRD
;
A
#
# COMPACT_ATOMS: atom_id res chain seq x y z
N LEU A 1 -13.48 12.08 -16.49
CA LEU A 1 -12.48 11.29 -15.74
C LEU A 1 -11.78 10.36 -16.72
N LYS A 2 -10.43 10.46 -16.81
CA LYS A 2 -9.64 9.51 -17.62
C LYS A 2 -9.66 8.17 -16.89
N LYS A 3 -10.18 7.14 -17.54
CA LYS A 3 -10.10 5.76 -17.04
C LYS A 3 -8.63 5.30 -17.03
N LEU A 4 -8.25 4.57 -15.99
CA LEU A 4 -6.93 3.98 -15.88
C LEU A 4 -6.77 2.93 -16.98
N GLN A 5 -5.90 3.18 -17.95
CA GLN A 5 -5.53 2.18 -18.94
C GLN A 5 -4.36 1.36 -18.37
N PHE A 6 -4.64 0.13 -17.98
CA PHE A 6 -3.61 -0.78 -17.49
C PHE A 6 -2.77 -1.27 -18.67
N ASN A 7 -1.48 -0.94 -18.66
CA ASN A 7 -0.48 -1.54 -19.56
C ASN A 7 -0.18 -2.98 -19.09
N PHE A 8 -1.15 -3.87 -19.27
CA PHE A 8 -0.96 -5.28 -18.96
C PHE A 8 -0.36 -6.01 -20.17
N PRO A 9 0.66 -6.85 -19.99
CA PRO A 9 1.38 -7.47 -21.12
C PRO A 9 0.56 -8.53 -21.87
N HIS A 10 -0.57 -8.96 -21.31
CA HIS A 10 -1.46 -9.99 -21.88
C HIS A 10 -2.91 -9.54 -21.79
N GLN A 11 -3.80 -10.16 -22.57
CA GLN A 11 -5.25 -9.97 -22.38
C GLN A 11 -5.65 -10.47 -21.00
N PRO A 12 -6.30 -9.64 -20.18
CA PRO A 12 -6.73 -10.04 -18.86
C PRO A 12 -7.84 -11.10 -18.94
N THR A 13 -7.83 -12.03 -17.99
CA THR A 13 -8.97 -12.92 -17.78
C THR A 13 -10.20 -12.11 -17.33
N SER A 14 -11.40 -12.71 -17.37
CA SER A 14 -12.62 -12.05 -16.90
C SER A 14 -12.53 -11.60 -15.42
N GLU A 15 -11.91 -12.41 -14.57
CA GLU A 15 -11.68 -12.05 -13.15
C GLU A 15 -10.69 -10.88 -13.01
N GLN A 16 -9.62 -10.88 -13.80
CA GLN A 16 -8.67 -9.78 -13.82
C GLN A 16 -9.31 -8.49 -14.36
N ALA A 17 -10.20 -8.60 -15.35
CA ALA A 17 -10.91 -7.44 -15.88
C ALA A 17 -11.84 -6.81 -14.82
N ASN A 18 -12.61 -7.60 -14.09
CA ASN A 18 -13.43 -7.13 -12.98
C ASN A 18 -12.58 -6.48 -11.88
N PHE A 19 -11.47 -7.11 -11.52
CA PHE A 19 -10.53 -6.54 -10.55
C PHE A 19 -9.99 -5.17 -10.99
N PHE A 20 -9.69 -4.99 -12.28
CA PHE A 20 -9.24 -3.69 -12.79
C PHE A 20 -10.35 -2.62 -12.73
N LEU A 21 -11.60 -3.00 -12.90
CA LEU A 21 -12.74 -2.09 -12.73
C LEU A 21 -12.89 -1.64 -11.28
N ASP A 22 -12.81 -2.58 -10.33
CA ASP A 22 -12.88 -2.28 -8.89
C ASP A 22 -11.72 -1.38 -8.45
N LEU A 23 -10.53 -1.63 -8.97
CA LEU A 23 -9.35 -0.83 -8.67
C LEU A 23 -9.43 0.58 -9.28
N ASP A 24 -9.97 0.71 -10.49
CA ASP A 24 -10.19 2.02 -11.14
C ASP A 24 -11.22 2.84 -10.36
N ASP A 25 -12.33 2.22 -9.94
CA ASP A 25 -13.34 2.86 -9.09
C ASP A 25 -12.75 3.31 -7.76
N PHE A 26 -12.00 2.43 -7.08
CA PHE A 26 -11.31 2.78 -5.84
C PHE A 26 -10.36 3.97 -5.99
N ILE A 27 -9.57 4.00 -7.06
CA ILE A 27 -8.59 5.08 -7.31
C ILE A 27 -9.29 6.38 -7.67
N SER A 28 -10.41 6.33 -8.38
CA SER A 28 -11.14 7.49 -8.90
C SER A 28 -12.08 8.13 -7.88
N THR A 29 -12.55 7.38 -6.88
CA THR A 29 -13.47 7.88 -5.85
C THR A 29 -12.75 8.83 -4.90
N LEU A 30 -13.21 10.06 -4.78
CA LEU A 30 -12.65 11.08 -3.89
C LEU A 30 -13.19 10.95 -2.46
N GLY A 31 -12.39 11.36 -1.48
CA GLY A 31 -12.82 11.53 -0.08
C GLY A 31 -13.05 10.24 0.70
N ASN A 32 -12.82 9.08 0.11
CA ASN A 32 -13.05 7.81 0.77
C ASN A 32 -11.75 7.27 1.40
N LYS A 33 -11.78 7.03 2.72
CA LYS A 33 -10.65 6.48 3.49
C LYS A 33 -10.64 4.95 3.51
N ASN A 34 -11.16 4.31 2.47
CA ASN A 34 -11.16 2.86 2.32
C ASN A 34 -9.76 2.36 1.94
N ILE A 35 -9.45 1.14 2.37
CA ILE A 35 -8.22 0.44 2.01
C ILE A 35 -8.56 -0.59 0.96
N PHE A 36 -7.81 -0.61 -0.14
CA PHE A 36 -7.92 -1.66 -1.13
C PHE A 36 -6.98 -2.81 -0.79
N ILE A 37 -7.51 -4.02 -0.67
CA ILE A 37 -6.73 -5.20 -0.32
C ILE A 37 -6.67 -6.13 -1.52
N LEU A 38 -5.47 -6.32 -2.07
CA LEU A 38 -5.20 -7.29 -3.11
C LEU A 38 -4.65 -8.58 -2.49
N LYS A 39 -5.46 -9.62 -2.54
CA LYS A 39 -5.07 -10.96 -2.11
C LYS A 39 -4.71 -11.80 -3.33
N GLY A 40 -3.66 -12.59 -3.25
CA GLY A 40 -3.30 -13.53 -4.30
C GLY A 40 -2.18 -14.46 -3.88
N TYR A 41 -2.24 -15.70 -4.32
CA TYR A 41 -1.19 -16.69 -4.07
C TYR A 41 0.13 -16.31 -4.76
N ALA A 42 1.22 -16.94 -4.34
CA ALA A 42 2.49 -16.82 -5.04
C ALA A 42 2.32 -17.24 -6.52
N GLY A 43 2.90 -16.47 -7.45
CA GLY A 43 2.79 -16.75 -8.89
C GLY A 43 1.52 -16.22 -9.58
N THR A 44 0.60 -15.54 -8.90
CA THR A 44 -0.64 -15.00 -9.49
C THR A 44 -0.45 -13.68 -10.25
N GLY A 45 0.78 -13.25 -10.50
CA GLY A 45 1.06 -12.03 -11.26
C GLY A 45 0.99 -10.72 -10.46
N LYS A 46 1.02 -10.77 -9.11
CA LYS A 46 1.04 -9.56 -8.24
C LYS A 46 2.14 -8.57 -8.65
N THR A 47 3.33 -9.08 -8.94
CA THR A 47 4.49 -8.28 -9.39
C THR A 47 4.21 -7.54 -10.70
N THR A 48 3.61 -8.22 -11.68
CA THR A 48 3.22 -7.65 -12.97
C THR A 48 2.16 -6.58 -12.78
N LEU A 49 1.19 -6.83 -11.91
CA LEU A 49 0.13 -5.89 -11.58
C LEU A 49 0.69 -4.61 -10.93
N ILE A 50 1.57 -4.74 -9.94
CA ILE A 50 2.21 -3.58 -9.29
C ILE A 50 2.98 -2.75 -10.33
N SER A 51 3.78 -3.41 -11.18
CA SER A 51 4.54 -2.73 -12.23
C SER A 51 3.63 -2.00 -13.22
N SER A 52 2.53 -2.63 -13.64
CA SER A 52 1.56 -2.04 -14.55
C SER A 52 0.85 -0.84 -13.91
N LEU A 53 0.44 -0.97 -12.65
CA LEU A 53 -0.20 0.10 -11.91
C LEU A 53 0.72 1.30 -11.74
N VAL A 54 1.97 1.09 -11.31
CA VAL A 54 2.98 2.15 -11.13
C VAL A 54 3.21 2.92 -12.44
N LYS A 55 3.20 2.23 -13.58
CA LYS A 55 3.37 2.85 -14.90
C LYS A 55 2.13 3.60 -15.37
N SER A 56 0.95 3.16 -14.96
CA SER A 56 -0.33 3.72 -15.43
C SER A 56 -0.80 4.93 -14.61
N LEU A 57 -0.50 4.99 -13.32
CA LEU A 57 -0.94 6.07 -12.43
C LEU A 57 -0.62 7.49 -12.92
N PRO A 58 0.57 7.78 -13.49
CA PRO A 58 0.89 9.12 -13.99
C PRO A 58 -0.06 9.60 -15.10
N SER A 59 -0.63 8.70 -15.91
CA SER A 59 -1.56 9.06 -17.00
C SER A 59 -2.87 9.68 -16.50
N ILE A 60 -3.23 9.41 -15.25
CA ILE A 60 -4.40 9.97 -14.57
C ILE A 60 -4.04 11.04 -13.52
N GLY A 61 -2.78 11.53 -13.51
CA GLY A 61 -2.31 12.56 -12.58
C GLY A 61 -2.07 12.07 -11.15
N LYS A 62 -2.00 10.76 -10.94
CA LYS A 62 -1.70 10.16 -9.62
C LYS A 62 -0.22 9.82 -9.50
N ARG A 63 0.30 9.97 -8.28
CA ARG A 63 1.65 9.53 -7.92
C ARG A 63 1.58 8.17 -7.21
N SER A 64 2.69 7.46 -7.16
CA SER A 64 2.80 6.24 -6.37
C SER A 64 3.97 6.29 -5.40
N VAL A 65 3.77 5.74 -4.22
CA VAL A 65 4.81 5.47 -3.21
C VAL A 65 4.81 3.97 -2.94
N LEU A 66 5.98 3.35 -3.05
CA LEU A 66 6.14 1.90 -2.88
C LEU A 66 6.75 1.60 -1.52
N LEU A 67 6.10 0.74 -0.76
CA LEU A 67 6.47 0.37 0.59
C LEU A 67 6.51 -1.15 0.75
N ALA A 68 7.33 -1.61 1.69
CA ALA A 68 7.36 -3.00 2.12
C ALA A 68 7.67 -3.07 3.63
N PRO A 69 7.31 -4.15 4.32
CA PRO A 69 7.58 -4.32 5.75
C PRO A 69 9.08 -4.38 6.07
N THR A 70 9.88 -4.98 5.18
CA THR A 70 11.32 -5.22 5.40
C THR A 70 12.20 -4.58 4.33
N GLY A 71 13.47 -4.33 4.67
CA GLY A 71 14.44 -3.78 3.72
C GLY A 71 14.70 -4.71 2.53
N ARG A 72 14.67 -6.03 2.75
CA ARG A 72 14.82 -7.03 1.68
C ARG A 72 13.65 -6.97 0.70
N ALA A 73 12.43 -6.97 1.21
CA ALA A 73 11.22 -6.86 0.39
C ALA A 73 11.19 -5.52 -0.39
N ALA A 74 11.60 -4.41 0.25
CA ALA A 74 11.69 -3.12 -0.42
C ALA A 74 12.71 -3.11 -1.58
N LYS A 75 13.84 -3.79 -1.44
CA LYS A 75 14.83 -3.96 -2.53
C LYS A 75 14.28 -4.75 -3.70
N VAL A 76 13.59 -5.86 -3.42
CA VAL A 76 12.93 -6.69 -4.44
C VAL A 76 11.86 -5.91 -5.16
N LEU A 77 10.98 -5.22 -4.41
CA LEU A 77 9.93 -4.35 -4.95
C LEU A 77 10.51 -3.25 -5.86
N SER A 78 11.60 -2.62 -5.45
CA SER A 78 12.28 -1.60 -6.27
C SER A 78 12.79 -2.15 -7.59
N LYS A 79 13.31 -3.38 -7.57
CA LYS A 79 13.89 -4.01 -8.77
C LYS A 79 12.83 -4.31 -9.83
N TYR A 80 11.71 -4.94 -9.47
CA TYR A 80 10.71 -5.32 -10.47
C TYR A 80 9.76 -4.19 -10.88
N SER A 81 9.53 -3.22 -9.98
CA SER A 81 8.69 -2.05 -10.31
C SER A 81 9.44 -0.96 -11.06
N ASN A 82 10.76 -1.07 -11.17
CA ASN A 82 11.66 -0.02 -11.69
C ASN A 82 11.44 1.35 -11.03
N LYS A 83 11.06 1.34 -9.75
CA LYS A 83 10.80 2.53 -8.94
C LYS A 83 11.30 2.30 -7.52
N LYS A 84 11.93 3.32 -6.93
CA LYS A 84 12.45 3.24 -5.57
C LYS A 84 11.34 2.94 -4.57
N ALA A 85 11.48 1.85 -3.82
CA ALA A 85 10.67 1.50 -2.67
C ALA A 85 11.45 1.71 -1.36
N SER A 86 10.74 1.86 -0.26
CA SER A 86 11.32 1.96 1.07
C SER A 86 10.58 1.07 2.06
N THR A 87 11.13 0.89 3.26
CA THR A 87 10.37 0.26 4.34
C THR A 87 9.29 1.19 4.85
N ILE A 88 8.19 0.60 5.38
CA ILE A 88 7.12 1.35 6.04
C ILE A 88 7.71 2.24 7.12
N HIS A 89 8.52 1.68 8.03
CA HIS A 89 9.16 2.42 9.13
C HIS A 89 9.92 3.65 8.65
N LYS A 90 10.78 3.50 7.66
CA LYS A 90 11.57 4.61 7.11
C LYS A 90 10.69 5.70 6.52
N LYS A 91 9.55 5.33 5.95
CA LYS A 91 8.63 6.27 5.31
C LYS A 91 7.85 7.07 6.35
N ILE A 92 7.27 6.41 7.36
CA ILE A 92 6.27 7.03 8.22
C ILE A 92 6.82 7.56 9.54
N TYR A 93 8.02 7.14 9.97
CA TYR A 93 8.57 7.55 11.26
C TYR A 93 9.83 8.42 11.16
N TRP A 94 9.91 9.37 12.10
CA TRP A 94 11.16 9.96 12.54
C TRP A 94 11.72 9.15 13.70
N ILE A 95 12.97 8.74 13.59
CA ILE A 95 13.68 8.04 14.66
C ILE A 95 14.75 9.01 15.17
N LYS A 96 14.64 9.45 16.42
CA LYS A 96 15.58 10.36 17.08
C LYS A 96 16.15 9.68 18.31
N THR A 97 17.45 9.69 18.46
CA THR A 97 18.14 9.22 19.66
C THR A 97 18.64 10.46 20.43
N ASN A 98 18.31 10.54 21.72
CA ASN A 98 18.80 11.61 22.57
C ASN A 98 20.25 11.34 23.01
N LYS A 99 20.86 12.33 23.69
CA LYS A 99 22.23 12.22 24.21
C LYS A 99 22.42 11.11 25.25
N SER A 100 21.35 10.67 25.89
CA SER A 100 21.32 9.57 26.87
C SER A 100 21.12 8.18 26.23
N GLY A 101 21.11 8.07 24.88
CA GLY A 101 20.93 6.82 24.15
C GLY A 101 19.48 6.36 24.00
N ASN A 102 18.51 7.09 24.54
CA ASN A 102 17.09 6.73 24.38
C ASN A 102 16.59 7.10 22.98
N THR A 103 15.92 6.13 22.34
CA THR A 103 15.34 6.33 21.00
C THR A 103 13.87 6.70 21.11
N PHE A 104 13.49 7.77 20.42
CA PHE A 104 12.11 8.25 20.31
C PHE A 104 11.65 8.09 18.88
N ILE A 105 10.45 7.54 18.73
CA ILE A 105 9.79 7.33 17.45
C ILE A 105 8.58 8.24 17.36
N THR A 106 8.52 9.04 16.30
CA THR A 106 7.43 9.98 16.06
C THR A 106 6.88 9.78 14.65
N LEU A 107 5.57 9.74 14.51
CA LEU A 107 4.91 9.69 13.20
C LEU A 107 5.20 10.98 12.44
N LYS A 108 5.54 10.84 11.17
CA LYS A 108 5.74 11.98 10.26
C LYS A 108 4.41 12.53 9.80
N GLU A 109 4.39 13.79 9.47
CA GLU A 109 3.31 14.39 8.68
C GLU A 109 3.37 13.89 7.23
N ASN A 110 2.22 13.67 6.62
CA ASN A 110 2.13 13.27 5.23
C ASN A 110 1.86 14.47 4.33
N ASN A 111 2.89 15.00 3.72
CA ASN A 111 2.80 16.10 2.75
C ASN A 111 2.53 15.62 1.30
N HIS A 112 2.15 14.35 1.11
CA HIS A 112 1.79 13.85 -0.21
C HIS A 112 0.37 14.26 -0.60
N THR A 113 0.20 14.53 -1.88
CA THR A 113 -1.11 14.81 -2.50
C THR A 113 -1.31 13.91 -3.70
N ASN A 114 -2.55 13.52 -3.98
CA ASN A 114 -2.91 12.68 -5.14
C ASN A 114 -2.00 11.43 -5.27
N THR A 115 -1.77 10.74 -4.15
CA THR A 115 -0.75 9.68 -4.09
C THR A 115 -1.35 8.35 -3.66
N ILE A 116 -1.03 7.30 -4.42
CA ILE A 116 -1.38 5.92 -4.09
C ILE A 116 -0.18 5.27 -3.38
N PHE A 117 -0.38 4.87 -2.14
CA PHE A 117 0.59 4.09 -1.36
C PHE A 117 0.34 2.61 -1.61
N LEU A 118 1.34 1.93 -2.15
CA LEU A 118 1.32 0.51 -2.47
C LEU A 118 2.23 -0.21 -1.48
N VAL A 119 1.68 -1.10 -0.69
CA VAL A 119 2.43 -1.92 0.28
C VAL A 119 2.44 -3.35 -0.21
N ASP A 120 3.60 -3.83 -0.61
CA ASP A 120 3.81 -5.24 -0.95
C ASP A 120 4.20 -6.05 0.29
N GLU A 121 3.94 -7.36 0.26
CA GLU A 121 4.15 -8.27 1.39
C GLU A 121 3.43 -7.81 2.68
N ALA A 122 2.22 -7.25 2.54
CA ALA A 122 1.46 -6.68 3.66
C ALA A 122 1.12 -7.70 4.76
N SER A 123 1.09 -8.98 4.43
CA SER A 123 0.93 -10.09 5.39
C SER A 123 2.08 -10.20 6.41
N MET A 124 3.24 -9.61 6.11
CA MET A 124 4.38 -9.56 7.03
C MET A 124 4.32 -8.36 8.00
N ILE A 125 3.31 -7.51 7.94
CA ILE A 125 3.12 -6.43 8.92
C ILE A 125 2.69 -7.09 10.22
N PRO A 126 3.40 -6.84 11.36
CA PRO A 126 3.03 -7.41 12.65
C PRO A 126 1.61 -6.98 13.07
N GLU A 127 0.83 -7.93 13.59
CA GLU A 127 -0.51 -7.65 14.13
C GLU A 127 -0.44 -6.96 15.49
N ASP A 128 0.57 -7.32 16.27
CA ASP A 128 0.74 -6.83 17.64
C ASP A 128 1.37 -5.45 17.69
N THR A 129 1.06 -4.75 18.75
CA THR A 129 1.77 -3.52 19.10
C THR A 129 3.23 -3.85 19.41
N ASP A 130 4.13 -3.28 18.64
CA ASP A 130 5.55 -3.46 18.84
C ASP A 130 6.02 -2.68 20.08
N ASN A 131 6.51 -3.37 21.10
CA ASN A 131 7.07 -2.75 22.30
C ASN A 131 8.25 -1.82 21.96
N SER A 132 9.00 -2.11 20.90
CA SER A 132 10.08 -1.26 20.40
C SER A 132 9.57 0.07 19.82
N LEU A 133 8.32 0.12 19.40
CA LEU A 133 7.62 1.28 18.88
C LEU A 133 6.77 2.02 19.95
N GLY A 134 6.95 1.70 21.24
CA GLY A 134 6.15 2.31 22.31
C GLY A 134 4.71 1.83 22.33
N ASN A 135 4.48 0.55 22.10
CA ASN A 135 3.16 -0.10 22.08
C ASN A 135 2.23 0.41 20.97
N ARG A 136 2.79 0.75 19.80
CA ARG A 136 2.05 1.24 18.62
C ARG A 136 1.86 0.15 17.59
N SER A 137 0.73 0.14 16.90
CA SER A 137 0.49 -0.73 15.75
C SER A 137 1.04 -0.08 14.48
N LEU A 138 1.98 -0.76 13.81
CA LEU A 138 2.56 -0.29 12.56
C LEU A 138 1.52 -0.11 11.46
N LEU A 139 0.53 -1.01 11.39
CA LEU A 139 -0.55 -0.91 10.41
C LEU A 139 -1.44 0.31 10.67
N LYS A 140 -1.81 0.54 11.93
CA LYS A 140 -2.62 1.71 12.30
C LYS A 140 -1.89 3.00 11.99
N ASP A 141 -0.63 3.12 12.37
CA ASP A 141 0.18 4.31 12.09
C ASP A 141 0.38 4.53 10.58
N LEU A 142 0.49 3.46 9.79
CA LEU A 142 0.53 3.55 8.33
C LEU A 142 -0.78 4.10 7.76
N ILE A 143 -1.92 3.62 8.25
CA ILE A 143 -3.24 4.07 7.82
C ILE A 143 -3.42 5.56 8.17
N ASP A 144 -3.12 5.93 9.43
CA ASP A 144 -3.20 7.31 9.89
C ASP A 144 -2.29 8.22 9.06
N PHE A 145 -1.05 7.81 8.80
CA PHE A 145 -0.12 8.54 7.95
C PHE A 145 -0.65 8.74 6.52
N VAL A 146 -1.15 7.68 5.88
CA VAL A 146 -1.62 7.78 4.48
C VAL A 146 -2.79 8.75 4.37
N TYR A 147 -3.76 8.64 5.28
CA TYR A 147 -4.99 9.44 5.22
C TYR A 147 -4.90 10.83 5.88
N ASP A 148 -3.75 11.17 6.43
CA ASP A 148 -3.36 12.55 6.76
C ASP A 148 -3.02 13.35 5.48
N GLY A 149 -2.62 12.68 4.40
CA GLY A 149 -2.33 13.29 3.12
C GLY A 149 -3.58 13.60 2.29
N MET A 150 -3.50 14.64 1.45
CA MET A 150 -4.62 15.07 0.61
C MET A 150 -4.81 14.15 -0.59
N ASP A 151 -5.99 13.53 -0.71
CA ASP A 151 -6.35 12.58 -1.77
C ASP A 151 -5.32 11.43 -1.92
N CYS A 152 -4.86 10.94 -0.77
CA CYS A 152 -4.00 9.77 -0.68
C CYS A 152 -4.83 8.50 -0.44
N LYS A 153 -4.38 7.38 -0.99
CA LYS A 153 -5.03 6.07 -0.87
C LYS A 153 -4.03 4.98 -0.54
N LEU A 154 -4.51 3.93 0.11
CA LEU A 154 -3.70 2.80 0.54
C LEU A 154 -4.15 1.52 -0.17
N ILE A 155 -3.20 0.84 -0.80
CA ILE A 155 -3.38 -0.50 -1.39
C ILE A 155 -2.43 -1.45 -0.66
N LEU A 156 -2.99 -2.48 -0.02
CA LEU A 156 -2.24 -3.54 0.64
C LEU A 156 -2.23 -4.78 -0.26
N ILE A 157 -1.06 -5.34 -0.48
CA ILE A 157 -0.86 -6.50 -1.36
C ILE A 157 -0.20 -7.60 -0.54
N GLY A 158 -0.81 -8.77 -0.49
CA GLY A 158 -0.30 -9.87 0.33
C GLY A 158 -0.80 -11.23 -0.11
N ASP A 159 -0.28 -12.28 0.56
CA ASP A 159 -0.70 -13.65 0.34
C ASP A 159 -2.00 -13.94 1.12
N THR A 160 -2.93 -14.66 0.49
CA THR A 160 -4.23 -15.02 1.08
C THR A 160 -4.11 -15.83 2.36
N ALA A 161 -3.06 -16.63 2.50
CA ALA A 161 -2.87 -17.51 3.66
C ALA A 161 -2.38 -16.76 4.92
N GLN A 162 -1.97 -15.49 4.82
CA GLN A 162 -1.22 -14.79 5.87
C GLN A 162 -1.77 -13.40 6.22
N LEU A 163 -2.86 -12.94 5.59
CA LEU A 163 -3.43 -11.64 5.95
C LEU A 163 -4.26 -11.76 7.23
N PRO A 164 -4.03 -10.89 8.22
CA PRO A 164 -4.72 -10.94 9.49
C PRO A 164 -6.25 -10.77 9.34
N PRO A 165 -7.05 -11.43 10.19
CA PRO A 165 -8.51 -11.38 10.13
C PRO A 165 -9.09 -9.96 10.24
N CYS A 166 -8.40 -9.06 10.92
CA CYS A 166 -8.83 -7.68 11.10
C CYS A 166 -8.91 -6.87 9.79
N LEU A 167 -8.20 -7.29 8.75
CA LEU A 167 -8.27 -6.67 7.42
C LEU A 167 -9.41 -7.21 6.55
N LEU A 168 -10.12 -8.25 7.00
CA LEU A 168 -11.25 -8.84 6.27
C LEU A 168 -12.54 -8.02 6.37
N TYR A 169 -12.61 -7.03 7.27
CA TYR A 169 -13.83 -6.26 7.56
C TYR A 169 -13.96 -4.91 6.87
N THR A 170 -13.02 -4.50 6.00
CA THR A 170 -13.02 -3.15 5.43
C THR A 170 -13.45 -3.07 3.96
N SER A 171 -14.09 -4.09 3.43
CA SER A 171 -14.84 -3.99 2.18
C SER A 171 -16.32 -4.13 2.49
N PRO A 172 -17.12 -3.05 2.57
CA PRO A 172 -18.55 -3.20 2.46
C PRO A 172 -18.82 -3.73 1.06
N SER A 173 -19.35 -4.95 0.98
CA SER A 173 -19.95 -5.45 -0.24
C SER A 173 -21.08 -4.48 -0.63
N PRO A 174 -21.04 -3.86 -1.81
CA PRO A 174 -22.20 -3.13 -2.27
C PRO A 174 -23.13 -4.19 -2.83
N ARG A 175 -24.12 -4.60 -2.06
CA ARG A 175 -25.40 -5.12 -2.50
C ARG A 175 -26.16 -5.73 -1.33
N ASP A 176 -27.01 -4.92 -0.77
CA ASP A 176 -28.44 -5.22 -0.60
C ASP A 176 -29.22 -3.94 -0.87
#